data_f1a65c0fd59ec40ec44944609236856a
#
_entry.id   f1a65c0fd59ec40ec44944609236856a
#
_cell.length_a   1.000
_cell.length_b   1.000
_cell.length_c   1.000
_cell.angle_alpha   90.00
_cell.angle_beta   90.00
_cell.angle_gamma   90.00
#
_symmetry.space_group_name_H-M   'P 1'
#
loop_
_entity.id
_entity.type
_entity.pdbx_description
1 polymer ?
#
loop_
_entity_poly.entity_id
_entity_poly.type
_entity_poly.pdbx_seq_one_letter_code
_entity_poly.pdbx_strand_id
1 'polypeptide(L)'
;FNRISNENNNYILLPLGKTFHIAPSNVDTIFLYSSLIALMCGNICLIRLSSKHTEQINFAIEKLNLVLNQHSGFLKRLFVFNYDHNNDITRKISSHIDLRVIWGGDNSVKEIRSIPLNPMARELAFPNRFSFTVIKSKEVIANQSDLTSMVEAFINDTIYFDQQACSSPRSLFWLGSQNDNKKAKDIFWKYYLSQLTIKDYQNTPGMMMDRFIATNFLSAINLSKKVNSAIDYPTRLQVHDLNAQILRESHPGNGLFYEIDVQNIDQIAKQVKNTDQTLTYFGLDKSEIFHLLSLISNRGLDRILPIGKALDFSVIWDGYDLIEAFTRKVLIR
;
A
#
# COMPACT_ATOMS: atom_id res chain seq x y z
N PHE A 1 -26.79 8.09 13.68
CA PHE A 1 -25.61 7.30 14.06
C PHE A 1 -25.99 6.33 15.16
N ASN A 2 -26.17 5.05 14.83
CA ASN A 2 -26.26 4.02 15.84
C ASN A 2 -24.91 3.95 16.56
N ARG A 3 -24.92 4.24 17.85
CA ARG A 3 -23.75 4.11 18.72
C ARG A 3 -23.22 2.69 18.56
N ILE A 4 -21.98 2.51 18.14
CA ILE A 4 -21.34 1.20 18.14
C ILE A 4 -21.10 0.87 19.62
N SER A 5 -22.06 0.24 20.24
CA SER A 5 -21.92 -0.33 21.60
C SER A 5 -21.48 -1.78 21.42
N ASN A 6 -20.38 -2.15 22.01
CA ASN A 6 -20.03 -3.55 22.17
C ASN A 6 -20.64 -3.97 23.50
N GLU A 7 -21.67 -4.82 23.49
CA GLU A 7 -22.44 -5.21 24.68
C GLU A 7 -21.60 -5.80 25.83
N ASN A 8 -20.37 -6.23 25.50
CA ASN A 8 -19.41 -6.75 26.49
C ASN A 8 -18.39 -5.71 27.00
N ASN A 9 -18.43 -4.47 26.54
CA ASN A 9 -17.46 -3.45 26.93
C ASN A 9 -18.19 -2.27 27.59
N ASN A 10 -17.77 -1.87 28.79
CA ASN A 10 -18.29 -0.73 29.53
C ASN A 10 -17.92 0.63 28.91
N TYR A 11 -17.93 0.75 27.59
CA TYR A 11 -17.66 2.01 26.89
C TYR A 11 -18.50 2.17 25.62
N ILE A 12 -18.67 3.41 25.20
CA ILE A 12 -19.23 3.77 23.89
C ILE A 12 -18.17 4.47 23.03
N LEU A 13 -18.28 4.27 21.70
CA LEU A 13 -17.45 5.01 20.74
C LEU A 13 -18.18 6.29 20.33
N LEU A 14 -17.47 7.43 20.42
CA LEU A 14 -17.92 8.72 19.93
C LEU A 14 -16.94 9.26 18.88
N PRO A 15 -17.39 10.13 17.97
CA PRO A 15 -16.46 10.82 17.05
C PRO A 15 -15.31 11.46 17.81
N LEU A 16 -14.13 11.47 17.21
CA LEU A 16 -12.98 12.16 17.78
C LEU A 16 -13.17 13.69 17.70
N GLY A 17 -13.69 14.19 16.56
CA GLY A 17 -13.95 15.61 16.33
C GLY A 17 -13.60 16.06 14.92
N LYS A 18 -12.65 16.98 14.79
CA LYS A 18 -12.18 17.51 13.50
C LYS A 18 -10.94 16.76 13.05
N THR A 19 -10.97 16.21 11.85
CA THR A 19 -9.84 15.49 11.25
C THR A 19 -9.28 16.27 10.06
N PHE A 20 -7.95 16.33 9.93
CA PHE A 20 -7.28 16.97 8.82
C PHE A 20 -6.48 15.94 8.04
N HIS A 21 -6.92 15.66 6.82
CA HIS A 21 -6.31 14.68 5.92
C HIS A 21 -5.44 15.38 4.89
N ILE A 22 -4.18 15.02 4.82
CA ILE A 22 -3.20 15.53 3.84
C ILE A 22 -2.95 14.42 2.85
N ALA A 23 -3.45 14.60 1.62
CA ALA A 23 -3.36 13.60 0.55
C ALA A 23 -2.00 13.62 -0.15
N PRO A 24 -1.49 12.45 -0.59
CA PRO A 24 -0.27 12.35 -1.38
C PRO A 24 -0.54 12.74 -2.84
N SER A 25 0.54 12.81 -3.64
CA SER A 25 0.44 13.14 -5.07
C SER A 25 0.52 11.94 -6.01
N ASN A 26 0.77 10.75 -5.49
CA ASN A 26 1.04 9.54 -6.29
C ASN A 26 -0.14 8.55 -6.36
N VAL A 27 -1.11 8.65 -5.45
CA VAL A 27 -2.34 7.83 -5.46
C VAL A 27 -3.54 8.76 -5.29
N ASP A 28 -4.15 9.10 -6.39
CA ASP A 28 -5.12 10.18 -6.51
C ASP A 28 -6.38 10.02 -5.68
N THR A 29 -6.81 8.78 -5.40
CA THR A 29 -8.08 8.50 -4.72
C THR A 29 -7.94 8.15 -3.24
N ILE A 30 -6.71 8.06 -2.71
CA ILE A 30 -6.47 7.63 -1.32
C ILE A 30 -7.10 8.58 -0.28
N PHE A 31 -7.29 9.86 -0.64
CA PHE A 31 -7.94 10.82 0.24
C PHE A 31 -9.39 10.43 0.58
N LEU A 32 -10.09 9.78 -0.36
CA LEU A 32 -11.46 9.30 -0.12
C LEU A 32 -11.47 8.21 0.94
N TYR A 33 -10.50 7.28 0.89
CA TYR A 33 -10.47 6.15 1.80
C TYR A 33 -10.47 6.57 3.27
N SER A 34 -9.47 7.32 3.73
CA SER A 34 -9.37 7.69 5.14
C SER A 34 -10.44 8.72 5.55
N SER A 35 -10.79 9.65 4.67
CA SER A 35 -11.77 10.69 4.99
C SER A 35 -13.21 10.15 5.04
N LEU A 36 -13.57 9.19 4.18
CA LEU A 36 -14.89 8.58 4.23
C LEU A 36 -15.07 7.73 5.49
N ILE A 37 -14.04 6.97 5.90
CA ILE A 37 -14.10 6.25 7.19
C ILE A 37 -14.25 7.23 8.36
N ALA A 38 -13.46 8.31 8.37
CA ALA A 38 -13.56 9.35 9.41
C ALA A 38 -14.95 10.01 9.42
N LEU A 39 -15.51 10.31 8.24
CA LEU A 39 -16.85 10.88 8.08
C LEU A 39 -17.94 9.92 8.58
N MET A 40 -17.83 8.64 8.25
CA MET A 40 -18.74 7.58 8.75
C MET A 40 -18.66 7.42 10.26
N CYS A 41 -17.50 7.64 10.87
CA CYS A 41 -17.34 7.72 12.33
C CYS A 41 -17.94 8.99 12.95
N GLY A 42 -18.47 9.93 12.14
CA GLY A 42 -19.14 11.15 12.58
C GLY A 42 -18.25 12.36 12.74
N ASN A 43 -17.03 12.33 12.24
CA ASN A 43 -16.08 13.45 12.31
C ASN A 43 -16.40 14.55 11.29
N ILE A 44 -15.80 15.72 11.49
CA ILE A 44 -15.69 16.78 10.49
C ILE A 44 -14.34 16.60 9.80
N CYS A 45 -14.35 16.42 8.47
CA CYS A 45 -13.18 16.11 7.68
C CYS A 45 -12.74 17.32 6.85
N LEU A 46 -11.50 17.76 7.07
CA LEU A 46 -10.81 18.74 6.25
C LEU A 46 -9.78 17.99 5.40
N ILE A 47 -9.85 18.13 4.08
CA ILE A 47 -9.00 17.39 3.14
C ILE A 47 -8.20 18.37 2.32
N ARG A 48 -6.86 18.32 2.48
CA ARG A 48 -5.93 19.01 1.59
C ARG A 48 -5.52 18.06 0.48
N LEU A 49 -5.85 18.40 -0.75
CA LEU A 49 -5.38 17.73 -1.94
C LEU A 49 -3.98 18.23 -2.35
N SER A 50 -3.26 17.40 -3.08
CA SER A 50 -2.05 17.81 -3.80
C SER A 50 -2.38 18.89 -4.82
N SER A 51 -1.42 19.77 -5.13
CA SER A 51 -1.56 20.78 -6.19
C SER A 51 -1.59 20.16 -7.61
N LYS A 52 -1.20 18.89 -7.75
CA LYS A 52 -1.36 18.15 -9.00
C LYS A 52 -2.80 17.66 -9.13
N HIS A 53 -3.57 18.33 -10.00
CA HIS A 53 -4.93 17.92 -10.32
C HIS A 53 -4.88 16.96 -11.52
N THR A 54 -5.38 15.74 -11.30
CA THR A 54 -5.59 14.75 -12.37
C THR A 54 -7.08 14.72 -12.74
N GLU A 55 -7.40 14.18 -13.90
CA GLU A 55 -8.80 13.98 -14.31
C GLU A 55 -9.54 13.06 -13.33
N GLN A 56 -8.85 12.08 -12.76
CA GLN A 56 -9.41 11.17 -11.76
C GLN A 56 -9.80 11.91 -10.47
N ILE A 57 -8.99 12.83 -9.99
CA ILE A 57 -9.31 13.66 -8.82
C ILE A 57 -10.55 14.52 -9.12
N ASN A 58 -10.59 15.18 -10.27
CA ASN A 58 -11.73 16.02 -10.66
C ASN A 58 -13.02 15.20 -10.75
N PHE A 59 -12.97 14.04 -11.38
CA PHE A 59 -14.09 13.12 -11.46
C PHE A 59 -14.55 12.66 -10.06
N ALA A 60 -13.61 12.29 -9.19
CA ALA A 60 -13.92 11.85 -7.82
C ALA A 60 -14.59 12.98 -7.02
N ILE A 61 -14.11 14.22 -7.13
CA ILE A 61 -14.71 15.41 -6.48
C ILE A 61 -16.12 15.68 -7.02
N GLU A 62 -16.31 15.61 -8.35
CA GLU A 62 -17.62 15.77 -8.97
C GLU A 62 -18.63 14.76 -8.41
N LYS A 63 -18.27 13.47 -8.40
CA LYS A 63 -19.15 12.41 -7.86
C LYS A 63 -19.41 12.58 -6.37
N LEU A 64 -18.37 12.97 -5.60
CA LEU A 64 -18.53 13.27 -4.19
C LEU A 64 -19.52 14.42 -3.95
N ASN A 65 -19.42 15.51 -4.72
CA ASN A 65 -20.35 16.64 -4.62
C ASN A 65 -21.79 16.26 -4.97
N LEU A 66 -21.99 15.40 -5.98
CA LEU A 66 -23.33 14.91 -6.33
C LEU A 66 -23.96 14.13 -5.15
N VAL A 67 -23.20 13.26 -4.51
CA VAL A 67 -23.67 12.48 -3.34
C VAL A 67 -23.92 13.40 -2.15
N LEU A 68 -23.02 14.33 -1.86
CA LEU A 68 -23.13 15.24 -0.73
C LEU A 68 -24.32 16.17 -0.86
N ASN A 69 -24.65 16.64 -2.07
CA ASN A 69 -25.81 17.49 -2.33
C ASN A 69 -27.15 16.77 -2.05
N GLN A 70 -27.18 15.45 -2.19
CA GLN A 70 -28.34 14.63 -1.83
C GLN A 70 -28.46 14.38 -0.32
N HIS A 71 -27.38 14.63 0.44
CA HIS A 71 -27.26 14.34 1.87
C HIS A 71 -26.75 15.55 2.65
N SER A 72 -27.60 16.55 2.86
CA SER A 72 -27.23 17.85 3.46
C SER A 72 -26.54 17.76 4.83
N GLY A 73 -26.75 16.68 5.59
CA GLY A 73 -26.05 16.44 6.85
C GLY A 73 -24.53 16.23 6.70
N PHE A 74 -24.09 15.76 5.53
CA PHE A 74 -22.66 15.54 5.24
C PHE A 74 -21.99 16.78 4.62
N LEU A 75 -22.73 17.63 3.92
CA LEU A 75 -22.19 18.89 3.35
C LEU A 75 -21.50 19.78 4.37
N LYS A 76 -21.97 19.76 5.62
CA LYS A 76 -21.39 20.56 6.72
C LYS A 76 -20.22 19.86 7.42
N ARG A 77 -19.82 18.69 6.97
CA ARG A 77 -18.81 17.86 7.63
C ARG A 77 -17.63 17.46 6.75
N LEU A 78 -17.68 17.75 5.45
CA LEU A 78 -16.60 17.43 4.52
C LEU A 78 -16.19 18.65 3.73
N PHE A 79 -14.92 19.04 3.87
CA PHE A 79 -14.33 20.21 3.21
C PHE A 79 -13.09 19.78 2.44
N VAL A 80 -13.12 19.95 1.13
CA VAL A 80 -12.00 19.64 0.23
C VAL A 80 -11.41 20.93 -0.31
N PHE A 81 -10.12 21.10 -0.17
CA PHE A 81 -9.41 22.30 -0.63
C PHE A 81 -7.97 21.97 -1.01
N ASN A 82 -7.34 22.91 -1.69
CA ASN A 82 -5.91 22.87 -1.96
C ASN A 82 -5.26 24.20 -1.60
N TYR A 83 -3.99 24.15 -1.33
CA TYR A 83 -3.10 25.31 -1.21
C TYR A 83 -1.67 24.83 -1.49
N ASP A 84 -0.83 25.75 -1.97
CA ASP A 84 0.58 25.48 -2.21
C ASP A 84 1.31 25.13 -0.91
N HIS A 85 2.56 24.64 -1.01
CA HIS A 85 3.38 24.34 0.17
C HIS A 85 3.50 25.58 1.07
N ASN A 86 2.61 25.67 2.06
CA ASN A 86 2.54 26.77 3.02
C ASN A 86 2.38 26.22 4.43
N ASN A 87 3.49 26.27 5.18
CA ASN A 87 3.55 25.74 6.53
C ASN A 87 2.71 26.56 7.53
N ASP A 88 2.44 27.84 7.27
CA ASP A 88 1.62 28.68 8.15
C ASP A 88 0.14 28.31 8.06
N ILE A 89 -0.37 28.06 6.85
CA ILE A 89 -1.73 27.55 6.67
C ILE A 89 -1.86 26.18 7.35
N THR A 90 -0.91 25.27 7.09
CA THR A 90 -0.89 23.92 7.70
C THR A 90 -0.84 24.02 9.22
N ARG A 91 -0.02 24.91 9.78
CA ARG A 91 0.08 25.17 11.24
C ARG A 91 -1.24 25.68 11.81
N LYS A 92 -1.85 26.66 11.16
CA LYS A 92 -3.14 27.22 11.58
C LYS A 92 -4.24 26.16 11.61
N ILE A 93 -4.32 25.30 10.60
CA ILE A 93 -5.29 24.20 10.59
C ILE A 93 -4.93 23.20 11.71
N SER A 94 -3.66 22.77 11.79
CA SER A 94 -3.18 21.77 12.75
C SER A 94 -3.40 22.16 14.21
N SER A 95 -3.44 23.45 14.53
CA SER A 95 -3.70 23.93 15.89
C SER A 95 -5.18 23.84 16.31
N HIS A 96 -6.11 23.57 15.38
CA HIS A 96 -7.57 23.58 15.62
C HIS A 96 -8.26 22.25 15.35
N ILE A 97 -7.50 21.18 15.13
CA ILE A 97 -8.00 19.83 14.83
C ILE A 97 -7.75 18.87 15.99
N ASP A 98 -8.43 17.74 15.96
CA ASP A 98 -8.32 16.67 16.93
C ASP A 98 -7.51 15.47 16.40
N LEU A 99 -7.37 15.36 15.06
CA LEU A 99 -6.55 14.34 14.41
C LEU A 99 -5.98 14.85 13.09
N ARG A 100 -4.67 14.68 12.90
CA ARG A 100 -4.00 14.86 11.61
C ARG A 100 -3.69 13.51 10.98
N VAL A 101 -4.06 13.35 9.71
CA VAL A 101 -3.79 12.15 8.90
C VAL A 101 -2.88 12.54 7.76
N ILE A 102 -1.70 11.95 7.68
CA ILE A 102 -0.66 12.31 6.71
C ILE A 102 -0.42 11.11 5.80
N TRP A 103 -0.68 11.26 4.51
CA TRP A 103 -0.30 10.33 3.47
C TRP A 103 0.83 10.95 2.65
N GLY A 104 1.96 10.25 2.50
CA GLY A 104 3.05 10.78 1.68
C GLY A 104 4.37 10.09 1.90
N GLY A 105 5.37 10.46 1.10
CA GLY A 105 6.73 9.97 1.26
C GLY A 105 7.37 10.45 2.57
N ASP A 106 8.42 9.77 2.99
CA ASP A 106 9.09 9.99 4.29
C ASP A 106 9.48 11.45 4.53
N ASN A 107 9.95 12.15 3.50
CA ASN A 107 10.34 13.56 3.62
C ASN A 107 9.12 14.46 3.88
N SER A 108 8.03 14.25 3.15
CA SER A 108 6.77 15.00 3.35
C SER A 108 6.19 14.73 4.73
N VAL A 109 6.21 13.47 5.18
CA VAL A 109 5.77 13.10 6.53
C VAL A 109 6.61 13.79 7.59
N LYS A 110 7.96 13.79 7.46
CA LYS A 110 8.86 14.47 8.40
C LYS A 110 8.60 15.99 8.45
N GLU A 111 8.43 16.62 7.30
CA GLU A 111 8.14 18.05 7.21
C GLU A 111 6.82 18.41 7.90
N ILE A 112 5.75 17.69 7.60
CA ILE A 112 4.44 17.96 8.20
C ILE A 112 4.45 17.67 9.70
N ARG A 113 5.12 16.62 10.15
CA ARG A 113 5.26 16.27 11.57
C ARG A 113 6.06 17.30 12.36
N SER A 114 6.92 18.09 11.72
CA SER A 114 7.61 19.21 12.39
C SER A 114 6.69 20.38 12.76
N ILE A 115 5.48 20.43 12.17
CA ILE A 115 4.47 21.43 12.46
C ILE A 115 3.69 21.01 13.72
N PRO A 116 3.71 21.83 14.78
CA PRO A 116 3.03 21.50 16.04
C PRO A 116 1.53 21.25 15.87
N LEU A 117 1.03 20.31 16.65
CA LEU A 117 -0.38 20.02 16.82
C LEU A 117 -0.93 20.64 18.11
N ASN A 118 -2.26 20.74 18.19
CA ASN A 118 -2.92 20.90 19.47
C ASN A 118 -2.46 19.81 20.46
N PRO A 119 -2.15 20.12 21.73
CA PRO A 119 -1.66 19.13 22.71
C PRO A 119 -2.56 17.89 22.89
N MET A 120 -3.86 18.02 22.66
CA MET A 120 -4.80 16.89 22.75
C MET A 120 -4.98 16.13 21.41
N ALA A 121 -4.47 16.67 20.30
CA ALA A 121 -4.64 16.07 19.00
C ALA A 121 -3.78 14.81 18.83
N ARG A 122 -4.29 13.88 18.04
CA ARG A 122 -3.60 12.67 17.62
C ARG A 122 -3.01 12.86 16.19
N GLU A 123 -2.13 11.95 15.81
CA GLU A 123 -1.58 11.92 14.46
C GLU A 123 -1.48 10.48 13.94
N LEU A 124 -1.92 10.27 12.69
CA LEU A 124 -1.68 9.08 11.90
C LEU A 124 -0.80 9.44 10.72
N ALA A 125 0.29 8.74 10.54
CA ALA A 125 1.20 8.93 9.41
C ALA A 125 1.35 7.63 8.64
N PHE A 126 1.20 7.74 7.31
CA PHE A 126 1.35 6.68 6.33
C PHE A 126 2.54 7.00 5.41
N PRO A 127 3.78 6.68 5.85
CA PRO A 127 5.01 6.94 5.11
C PRO A 127 5.22 5.95 3.98
N ASN A 128 6.39 6.00 3.34
CA ASN A 128 6.79 5.02 2.34
C ASN A 128 6.77 3.60 2.91
N ARG A 129 6.17 2.69 2.15
CA ARG A 129 6.09 1.28 2.50
C ARG A 129 6.53 0.42 1.31
N PHE A 130 6.89 -0.82 1.61
CA PHE A 130 7.28 -1.81 0.62
C PHE A 130 6.42 -3.06 0.78
N SER A 131 6.07 -3.70 -0.32
CA SER A 131 5.26 -4.91 -0.32
C SER A 131 5.85 -5.97 -1.24
N PHE A 132 5.59 -7.22 -0.93
CA PHE A 132 6.12 -8.35 -1.68
C PHE A 132 5.15 -9.53 -1.71
N THR A 133 5.42 -10.45 -2.62
CA THR A 133 4.64 -11.68 -2.79
C THR A 133 5.49 -12.89 -2.43
N VAL A 134 4.88 -13.90 -1.80
CA VAL A 134 5.46 -15.23 -1.61
C VAL A 134 4.69 -16.24 -2.45
N ILE A 135 5.39 -16.93 -3.34
CA ILE A 135 4.81 -17.96 -4.20
C ILE A 135 5.46 -19.31 -3.89
N LYS A 136 4.66 -20.28 -3.47
CA LYS A 136 5.10 -21.66 -3.25
C LYS A 136 5.23 -22.36 -4.59
N SER A 137 6.46 -22.61 -5.02
CA SER A 137 6.76 -23.04 -6.39
C SER A 137 6.09 -24.35 -6.77
N LYS A 138 5.97 -25.30 -5.83
CA LYS A 138 5.27 -26.57 -6.05
C LYS A 138 3.79 -26.37 -6.39
N GLU A 139 3.14 -25.39 -5.78
CA GLU A 139 1.72 -25.08 -6.04
C GLU A 139 1.50 -24.52 -7.45
N VAL A 140 2.44 -23.71 -7.96
CA VAL A 140 2.40 -23.23 -9.35
C VAL A 140 2.54 -24.38 -10.34
N ILE A 141 3.41 -25.35 -10.04
CA ILE A 141 3.65 -26.52 -10.92
C ILE A 141 2.44 -27.46 -10.91
N ALA A 142 1.84 -27.67 -9.73
CA ALA A 142 0.74 -28.62 -9.54
C ALA A 142 -0.62 -28.10 -10.05
N ASN A 143 -0.89 -26.81 -9.90
CA ASN A 143 -2.22 -26.21 -10.12
C ASN A 143 -2.28 -25.34 -11.39
N GLN A 144 -1.84 -25.86 -12.52
CA GLN A 144 -1.79 -25.09 -13.78
C GLN A 144 -3.19 -24.70 -14.30
N SER A 145 -4.25 -25.44 -13.95
CA SER A 145 -5.62 -25.09 -14.31
C SER A 145 -6.10 -23.77 -13.72
N ASP A 146 -5.66 -23.47 -12.50
CA ASP A 146 -6.09 -22.26 -11.76
C ASP A 146 -5.11 -21.11 -11.91
N LEU A 147 -4.00 -21.35 -12.61
CA LEU A 147 -2.91 -20.40 -12.70
C LEU A 147 -3.30 -19.11 -13.44
N THR A 148 -4.19 -19.21 -14.43
CA THR A 148 -4.67 -18.04 -15.17
C THR A 148 -5.35 -17.03 -14.23
N SER A 149 -6.26 -17.48 -13.38
CA SER A 149 -6.97 -16.62 -12.43
C SER A 149 -6.04 -16.03 -11.37
N MET A 150 -5.07 -16.82 -10.88
CA MET A 150 -4.08 -16.33 -9.93
C MET A 150 -3.15 -15.27 -10.54
N VAL A 151 -2.71 -15.47 -11.78
CA VAL A 151 -1.86 -14.51 -12.50
C VAL A 151 -2.64 -13.25 -12.84
N GLU A 152 -3.91 -13.34 -13.25
CA GLU A 152 -4.78 -12.17 -13.43
C GLU A 152 -4.93 -11.38 -12.13
N ALA A 153 -5.13 -12.07 -11.03
CA ALA A 153 -5.22 -11.46 -9.71
C ALA A 153 -3.90 -10.74 -9.32
N PHE A 154 -2.74 -11.35 -9.59
CA PHE A 154 -1.44 -10.73 -9.38
C PHE A 154 -1.22 -9.49 -10.28
N ILE A 155 -1.66 -9.56 -11.53
CA ILE A 155 -1.62 -8.42 -12.44
C ILE A 155 -2.47 -7.26 -11.87
N ASN A 156 -3.65 -7.55 -11.35
CA ASN A 156 -4.49 -6.52 -10.72
C ASN A 156 -3.81 -5.87 -9.51
N ASP A 157 -3.10 -6.64 -8.69
CA ASP A 157 -2.33 -6.12 -7.55
C ASP A 157 -1.18 -5.19 -7.97
N THR A 158 -0.72 -5.26 -9.22
CA THR A 158 0.52 -4.59 -9.66
C THR A 158 0.31 -3.49 -10.70
N ILE A 159 -0.55 -3.67 -11.71
CA ILE A 159 -0.61 -2.74 -12.85
C ILE A 159 -1.54 -1.54 -12.65
N TYR A 160 -2.60 -1.63 -11.86
CA TYR A 160 -3.58 -0.53 -11.74
C TYR A 160 -3.00 0.80 -11.27
N PHE A 161 -1.95 0.78 -10.48
CA PHE A 161 -1.22 1.96 -10.03
C PHE A 161 0.27 1.87 -10.38
N ASP A 162 0.64 1.10 -11.40
CA ASP A 162 2.03 0.91 -11.85
C ASP A 162 2.99 0.55 -10.70
N GLN A 163 2.53 -0.27 -9.74
CA GLN A 163 3.21 -0.58 -8.48
C GLN A 163 3.50 0.65 -7.58
N GLN A 164 2.84 1.79 -7.79
CA GLN A 164 3.01 2.99 -6.95
C GLN A 164 2.20 2.91 -5.66
N ALA A 165 1.18 2.06 -5.58
CA ALA A 165 0.49 1.81 -4.32
C ALA A 165 1.43 1.12 -3.32
N CYS A 166 1.40 1.54 -2.06
CA CYS A 166 2.25 1.00 -1.00
C CYS A 166 2.04 -0.50 -0.76
N SER A 167 0.84 -0.99 -1.06
CA SER A 167 0.47 -2.41 -0.94
C SER A 167 0.76 -3.24 -2.21
N SER A 168 1.10 -2.61 -3.33
CA SER A 168 1.45 -3.34 -4.56
C SER A 168 2.77 -4.09 -4.41
N PRO A 169 2.80 -5.40 -4.72
CA PRO A 169 4.02 -6.19 -4.64
C PRO A 169 5.09 -5.70 -5.61
N ARG A 170 6.32 -5.54 -5.10
CA ARG A 170 7.51 -5.14 -5.86
C ARG A 170 8.55 -6.25 -5.96
N SER A 171 8.42 -7.27 -5.13
CA SER A 171 9.32 -8.43 -5.11
C SER A 171 8.53 -9.73 -5.02
N LEU A 172 9.10 -10.80 -5.57
CA LEU A 172 8.56 -12.15 -5.49
C LEU A 172 9.58 -13.06 -4.81
N PHE A 173 9.17 -13.66 -3.69
CA PHE A 173 9.89 -14.77 -3.08
C PHE A 173 9.37 -16.08 -3.67
N TRP A 174 10.25 -16.84 -4.31
CA TRP A 174 9.97 -18.16 -4.83
C TRP A 174 10.36 -19.19 -3.79
N LEU A 175 9.37 -19.81 -3.16
CA LEU A 175 9.56 -20.74 -2.05
C LEU A 175 9.57 -22.18 -2.57
N GLY A 176 10.74 -22.81 -2.56
CA GLY A 176 10.92 -24.18 -3.02
C GLY A 176 12.37 -24.56 -3.30
N SER A 177 12.58 -25.76 -3.85
CA SER A 177 13.89 -26.14 -4.35
C SER A 177 14.31 -25.26 -5.55
N GLN A 178 15.61 -25.14 -5.80
CA GLN A 178 16.11 -24.36 -6.95
C GLN A 178 15.50 -24.81 -8.29
N ASN A 179 15.29 -26.12 -8.46
CA ASN A 179 14.68 -26.67 -9.66
C ASN A 179 13.18 -26.33 -9.75
N ASP A 180 12.46 -26.43 -8.64
CA ASP A 180 11.03 -26.06 -8.60
C ASP A 180 10.86 -24.56 -8.84
N ASN A 181 11.70 -23.72 -8.21
CA ASN A 181 11.66 -22.27 -8.41
C ASN A 181 11.87 -21.89 -9.88
N LYS A 182 12.86 -22.50 -10.54
CA LYS A 182 13.10 -22.29 -11.97
C LYS A 182 11.87 -22.63 -12.82
N LYS A 183 11.31 -23.81 -12.64
CA LYS A 183 10.12 -24.27 -13.37
C LYS A 183 8.90 -23.35 -13.10
N ALA A 184 8.67 -23.01 -11.84
CA ALA A 184 7.56 -22.17 -11.45
C ALA A 184 7.66 -20.77 -12.06
N LYS A 185 8.86 -20.15 -12.07
CA LYS A 185 9.12 -18.88 -12.75
C LYS A 185 8.80 -18.93 -14.24
N ASP A 186 9.29 -19.97 -14.94
CA ASP A 186 9.06 -20.11 -16.39
C ASP A 186 7.55 -20.22 -16.70
N ILE A 187 6.82 -21.00 -15.90
CA ILE A 187 5.37 -21.13 -16.04
C ILE A 187 4.67 -19.82 -15.72
N PHE A 188 4.89 -19.23 -14.56
CA PHE A 188 4.22 -18.02 -14.08
C PHE A 188 4.40 -16.86 -15.06
N TRP A 189 5.63 -16.55 -15.46
CA TRP A 189 5.90 -15.41 -16.34
C TRP A 189 5.37 -15.61 -17.75
N LYS A 190 5.29 -16.85 -18.22
CA LYS A 190 4.61 -17.16 -19.49
C LYS A 190 3.12 -16.78 -19.44
N TYR A 191 2.42 -17.16 -18.35
CA TYR A 191 1.03 -16.79 -18.16
C TYR A 191 0.87 -15.27 -17.93
N TYR A 192 1.76 -14.65 -17.18
CA TYR A 192 1.75 -13.21 -16.93
C TYR A 192 1.82 -12.41 -18.25
N LEU A 193 2.73 -12.75 -19.13
CA LEU A 193 2.88 -12.10 -20.43
C LEU A 193 1.64 -12.30 -21.32
N SER A 194 1.05 -13.50 -21.33
CA SER A 194 -0.18 -13.75 -22.10
C SER A 194 -1.35 -12.90 -21.61
N GLN A 195 -1.50 -12.73 -20.31
CA GLN A 195 -2.57 -11.91 -19.73
C GLN A 195 -2.35 -10.41 -19.93
N LEU A 196 -1.11 -9.93 -19.90
CA LEU A 196 -0.79 -8.54 -20.22
C LEU A 196 -1.17 -8.15 -21.64
N THR A 197 -0.90 -9.05 -22.60
CA THR A 197 -1.27 -8.84 -24.00
C THR A 197 -2.79 -8.67 -24.17
N ILE A 198 -3.58 -9.43 -23.41
CA ILE A 198 -5.04 -9.32 -23.41
C ILE A 198 -5.49 -7.97 -22.81
N LYS A 199 -4.80 -7.47 -21.79
CA LYS A 199 -5.14 -6.21 -21.10
C LYS A 199 -4.67 -4.95 -21.79
N ASP A 200 -3.92 -5.06 -22.88
CA ASP A 200 -3.34 -3.92 -23.64
C ASP A 200 -2.63 -2.89 -22.71
N TYR A 201 -1.80 -3.39 -21.83
CA TYR A 201 -1.11 -2.52 -20.85
C TYR A 201 -0.08 -1.61 -21.54
N GLN A 202 -0.15 -0.32 -21.21
CA GLN A 202 0.69 0.71 -21.83
C GLN A 202 2.03 0.86 -21.07
N ASN A 203 3.11 0.46 -21.72
CA ASN A 203 4.48 0.62 -21.21
C ASN A 203 5.09 1.94 -21.75
N THR A 204 4.96 3.02 -21.00
CA THR A 204 5.39 4.35 -21.43
C THR A 204 6.93 4.51 -21.44
N PRO A 205 7.49 5.44 -22.28
CA PRO A 205 8.93 5.72 -22.27
C PRO A 205 9.48 6.17 -20.90
N GLY A 206 8.70 6.90 -20.11
CA GLY A 206 9.08 7.28 -18.74
C GLY A 206 9.27 6.07 -17.85
N MET A 207 8.30 5.15 -17.83
CA MET A 207 8.39 3.90 -17.07
C MET A 207 9.58 3.03 -17.52
N MET A 208 9.86 2.97 -18.80
CA MET A 208 11.05 2.27 -19.33
C MET A 208 12.34 2.89 -18.83
N MET A 209 12.44 4.23 -18.80
CA MET A 209 13.62 4.95 -18.32
C MET A 209 13.83 4.73 -16.81
N ASP A 210 12.79 4.78 -16.01
CA ASP A 210 12.88 4.53 -14.57
C ASP A 210 13.43 3.13 -14.27
N ARG A 211 12.90 2.10 -14.96
CA ARG A 211 13.42 0.73 -14.84
C ARG A 211 14.84 0.60 -15.33
N PHE A 212 15.19 1.28 -16.45
CA PHE A 212 16.54 1.26 -17.01
C PHE A 212 17.56 1.83 -16.01
N ILE A 213 17.26 2.98 -15.40
CA ILE A 213 18.12 3.62 -14.40
C ILE A 213 18.30 2.70 -13.19
N ALA A 214 17.19 2.23 -12.60
CA ALA A 214 17.23 1.38 -11.40
C ALA A 214 17.98 0.07 -11.66
N THR A 215 17.70 -0.58 -12.79
CA THR A 215 18.32 -1.86 -13.17
C THR A 215 19.83 -1.74 -13.35
N ASN A 216 20.29 -0.70 -14.07
CA ASN A 216 21.72 -0.49 -14.29
C ASN A 216 22.44 -0.09 -13.00
N PHE A 217 21.84 0.78 -12.19
CA PHE A 217 22.36 1.17 -10.90
C PHE A 217 22.58 -0.05 -9.99
N LEU A 218 21.55 -0.86 -9.77
CA LEU A 218 21.64 -2.05 -8.91
C LEU A 218 22.61 -3.11 -9.42
N SER A 219 22.71 -3.25 -10.74
CA SER A 219 23.70 -4.16 -11.35
C SER A 219 25.13 -3.64 -11.19
N ALA A 220 25.34 -2.33 -11.33
CA ALA A 220 26.66 -1.70 -11.18
C ALA A 220 27.23 -1.84 -9.76
N ILE A 221 26.34 -1.84 -8.74
CA ILE A 221 26.73 -2.06 -7.33
C ILE A 221 26.64 -3.54 -6.91
N ASN A 222 26.51 -4.46 -7.85
CA ASN A 222 26.48 -5.92 -7.65
C ASN A 222 25.37 -6.44 -6.74
N LEU A 223 24.24 -5.75 -6.62
CA LEU A 223 23.08 -6.21 -5.84
C LEU A 223 22.09 -7.03 -6.66
N SER A 224 22.19 -7.02 -7.99
CA SER A 224 21.27 -7.76 -8.86
C SER A 224 21.92 -8.28 -10.13
N LYS A 225 21.27 -9.31 -10.72
CA LYS A 225 21.49 -9.77 -12.09
C LYS A 225 20.23 -9.56 -12.91
N LYS A 226 20.36 -9.02 -14.11
CA LYS A 226 19.25 -8.91 -15.05
C LYS A 226 18.78 -10.30 -15.49
N VAL A 227 17.48 -10.54 -15.45
CA VAL A 227 16.86 -11.75 -16.02
C VAL A 227 16.46 -11.48 -17.47
N ASN A 228 15.95 -10.26 -17.74
CA ASN A 228 15.59 -9.78 -19.08
C ASN A 228 16.02 -8.32 -19.27
N SER A 229 15.72 -7.74 -20.43
CA SER A 229 16.06 -6.36 -20.72
C SER A 229 15.29 -5.37 -19.84
N ALA A 230 15.92 -4.25 -19.48
CA ALA A 230 15.29 -3.17 -18.72
C ALA A 230 14.16 -2.44 -19.49
N ILE A 231 14.11 -2.58 -20.82
CA ILE A 231 13.04 -2.04 -21.66
C ILE A 231 11.85 -3.00 -21.78
N ASP A 232 12.04 -4.29 -21.44
CA ASP A 232 10.96 -5.26 -21.47
C ASP A 232 9.96 -4.97 -20.34
N TYR A 233 8.72 -5.37 -20.54
CA TYR A 233 7.70 -5.35 -19.50
C TYR A 233 7.10 -6.76 -19.33
N PRO A 234 7.12 -7.32 -18.12
CA PRO A 234 7.77 -6.80 -16.91
C PRO A 234 9.30 -6.91 -16.99
N THR A 235 10.00 -5.98 -16.33
CA THR A 235 11.45 -6.07 -16.11
C THR A 235 11.72 -6.91 -14.86
N ARG A 236 12.64 -7.87 -14.96
CA ARG A 236 12.93 -8.82 -13.89
C ARG A 236 14.39 -8.76 -13.47
N LEU A 237 14.65 -8.67 -12.17
CA LEU A 237 15.97 -8.72 -11.59
C LEU A 237 16.06 -9.84 -10.58
N GLN A 238 16.99 -10.76 -10.76
CA GLN A 238 17.35 -11.71 -9.71
C GLN A 238 18.18 -10.99 -8.66
N VAL A 239 17.73 -10.99 -7.41
CA VAL A 239 18.48 -10.50 -6.25
C VAL A 239 18.72 -11.63 -5.28
N HIS A 240 19.81 -11.55 -4.49
CA HIS A 240 20.13 -12.61 -3.53
C HIS A 240 19.18 -12.55 -2.33
N ASP A 241 18.96 -11.37 -1.80
CA ASP A 241 18.06 -11.08 -0.70
C ASP A 241 17.63 -9.59 -0.71
N LEU A 242 16.69 -9.22 0.18
CA LEU A 242 16.24 -7.84 0.36
C LEU A 242 16.89 -7.14 1.58
N ASN A 243 18.04 -7.61 2.06
CA ASN A 243 18.67 -7.02 3.27
C ASN A 243 19.21 -5.62 3.03
N ALA A 244 19.74 -5.34 1.84
CA ALA A 244 20.22 -4.01 1.49
C ALA A 244 19.05 -3.02 1.37
N GLN A 245 19.03 -1.98 2.20
CA GLN A 245 17.98 -0.95 2.25
C GLN A 245 17.77 -0.27 0.89
N ILE A 246 18.86 -0.08 0.14
CA ILE A 246 18.83 0.54 -1.19
C ILE A 246 17.92 -0.18 -2.19
N LEU A 247 17.72 -1.50 -2.06
CA LEU A 247 16.79 -2.25 -2.90
C LEU A 247 15.34 -1.77 -2.74
N ARG A 248 14.94 -1.38 -1.52
CA ARG A 248 13.62 -0.81 -1.26
C ARG A 248 13.52 0.64 -1.70
N GLU A 249 14.56 1.43 -1.43
CA GLU A 249 14.59 2.87 -1.69
C GLU A 249 14.68 3.21 -3.17
N SER A 250 15.42 2.41 -3.96
CA SER A 250 15.63 2.63 -5.39
C SER A 250 14.62 1.94 -6.30
N HIS A 251 13.62 1.25 -5.73
CA HIS A 251 12.62 0.55 -6.53
C HIS A 251 11.60 1.52 -7.14
N PRO A 252 11.55 1.69 -8.47
CA PRO A 252 10.72 2.71 -9.10
C PRO A 252 9.23 2.30 -9.23
N GLY A 253 8.87 1.04 -8.95
CA GLY A 253 7.61 0.47 -9.40
C GLY A 253 7.64 0.17 -10.90
N ASN A 254 6.63 0.63 -11.63
CA ASN A 254 6.58 0.67 -13.10
C ASN A 254 6.83 -0.68 -13.79
N GLY A 255 6.47 -1.82 -13.15
CA GLY A 255 6.67 -3.15 -13.70
C GLY A 255 8.08 -3.72 -13.54
N LEU A 256 8.88 -3.19 -12.61
CA LEU A 256 10.09 -3.84 -12.15
C LEU A 256 9.76 -4.86 -11.06
N PHE A 257 10.35 -6.05 -11.14
CA PHE A 257 10.18 -7.09 -10.13
C PHE A 257 11.53 -7.63 -9.69
N TYR A 258 11.75 -7.66 -8.39
CA TYR A 258 12.84 -8.43 -7.81
C TYR A 258 12.39 -9.87 -7.60
N GLU A 259 13.23 -10.83 -7.96
CA GLU A 259 13.01 -12.25 -7.74
C GLU A 259 14.03 -12.78 -6.74
N ILE A 260 13.54 -13.45 -5.71
CA ILE A 260 14.36 -14.02 -4.63
C ILE A 260 14.03 -15.51 -4.51
N ASP A 261 15.03 -16.37 -4.61
CA ASP A 261 14.87 -17.80 -4.37
C ASP A 261 15.12 -18.12 -2.89
N VAL A 262 14.14 -18.77 -2.27
CA VAL A 262 14.20 -19.19 -0.86
C VAL A 262 13.76 -20.65 -0.72
N GLN A 263 14.34 -21.36 0.24
CA GLN A 263 14.03 -22.78 0.48
C GLN A 263 13.01 -22.99 1.59
N ASN A 264 12.90 -22.03 2.51
CA ASN A 264 12.02 -22.11 3.67
C ASN A 264 11.53 -20.72 4.11
N ILE A 265 10.54 -20.71 4.99
CA ILE A 265 9.90 -19.51 5.55
C ILE A 265 10.88 -18.66 6.37
N ASP A 266 11.82 -19.29 7.08
CA ASP A 266 12.80 -18.61 7.94
C ASP A 266 13.69 -17.65 7.14
N GLN A 267 14.00 -17.99 5.89
CA GLN A 267 14.76 -17.11 5.00
C GLN A 267 13.96 -15.86 4.60
N ILE A 268 12.63 -15.96 4.51
CA ILE A 268 11.75 -14.81 4.27
C ILE A 268 11.70 -13.93 5.51
N ALA A 269 11.46 -14.52 6.69
CA ALA A 269 11.35 -13.80 7.95
C ALA A 269 12.57 -12.91 8.24
N LYS A 270 13.78 -13.40 7.95
CA LYS A 270 15.04 -12.67 8.13
C LYS A 270 15.17 -11.42 7.26
N GLN A 271 14.38 -11.33 6.19
CA GLN A 271 14.43 -10.21 5.24
C GLN A 271 13.35 -9.16 5.48
N VAL A 272 12.37 -9.46 6.34
CA VAL A 272 11.31 -8.52 6.69
C VAL A 272 11.89 -7.31 7.44
N LYS A 273 11.50 -6.10 7.03
CA LYS A 273 11.90 -4.83 7.63
C LYS A 273 10.67 -4.06 8.14
N ASN A 274 10.90 -3.08 9.01
CA ASN A 274 9.84 -2.21 9.55
C ASN A 274 9.01 -1.49 8.48
N THR A 275 9.59 -1.27 7.32
CA THR A 275 8.94 -0.62 6.17
C THR A 275 8.06 -1.56 5.35
N ASP A 276 8.14 -2.87 5.57
CA ASP A 276 7.35 -3.83 4.80
C ASP A 276 5.90 -3.83 5.31
N GLN A 277 4.94 -3.67 4.38
CA GLN A 277 3.53 -3.50 4.70
C GLN A 277 2.70 -4.74 4.41
N THR A 278 2.64 -5.12 3.13
CA THR A 278 1.76 -6.20 2.67
C THR A 278 2.59 -7.36 2.11
N LEU A 279 2.31 -8.55 2.59
CA LEU A 279 2.70 -9.80 1.97
C LEU A 279 1.49 -10.38 1.28
N THR A 280 1.53 -10.53 -0.04
CA THR A 280 0.56 -11.39 -0.73
C THR A 280 1.13 -12.78 -0.93
N TYR A 281 0.28 -13.80 -0.98
CA TYR A 281 0.78 -15.16 -1.09
C TYR A 281 -0.04 -16.05 -2.02
N PHE A 282 0.63 -17.09 -2.54
CA PHE A 282 0.01 -18.21 -3.21
C PHE A 282 0.60 -19.53 -2.67
N GLY A 283 -0.28 -20.42 -2.19
CA GLY A 283 0.08 -21.74 -1.71
C GLY A 283 0.55 -21.82 -0.25
N LEU A 284 0.61 -20.71 0.50
CA LEU A 284 0.90 -20.79 1.93
C LEU A 284 -0.35 -21.22 2.71
N ASP A 285 -0.18 -22.11 3.69
CA ASP A 285 -1.21 -22.45 4.65
C ASP A 285 -1.14 -21.57 5.92
N LYS A 286 -2.16 -21.69 6.79
CA LYS A 286 -2.22 -20.92 8.03
C LYS A 286 -1.05 -21.19 8.97
N SER A 287 -0.56 -22.42 9.03
CA SER A 287 0.54 -22.78 9.93
C SER A 287 1.86 -22.13 9.47
N GLU A 288 2.09 -22.09 8.16
CA GLU A 288 3.23 -21.41 7.56
C GLU A 288 3.18 -19.90 7.79
N ILE A 289 1.99 -19.30 7.69
CA ILE A 289 1.79 -17.87 7.99
C ILE A 289 2.05 -17.57 9.47
N PHE A 290 1.52 -18.36 10.39
CA PHE A 290 1.77 -18.18 11.83
C PHE A 290 3.24 -18.43 12.18
N HIS A 291 3.89 -19.41 11.54
CA HIS A 291 5.32 -19.64 11.70
C HIS A 291 6.13 -18.42 11.25
N LEU A 292 5.84 -17.85 10.06
CA LEU A 292 6.45 -16.62 9.57
C LEU A 292 6.31 -15.48 10.60
N LEU A 293 5.09 -15.23 11.08
CA LEU A 293 4.83 -14.17 12.06
C LEU A 293 5.56 -14.37 13.38
N SER A 294 5.72 -15.62 13.83
CA SER A 294 6.46 -15.93 15.06
C SER A 294 7.96 -15.65 14.99
N LEU A 295 8.52 -15.61 13.78
CA LEU A 295 9.94 -15.33 13.54
C LEU A 295 10.25 -13.84 13.34
N ILE A 296 9.23 -13.02 13.05
CA ILE A 296 9.41 -11.59 12.82
C ILE A 296 9.51 -10.87 14.17
N SER A 297 10.66 -10.24 14.43
CA SER A 297 10.94 -9.51 15.66
C SER A 297 10.78 -7.98 15.55
N ASN A 298 10.38 -7.51 14.38
CA ASN A 298 10.23 -6.09 14.07
C ASN A 298 8.77 -5.75 13.71
N ARG A 299 8.51 -4.48 13.38
CA ARG A 299 7.16 -3.98 13.03
C ARG A 299 6.73 -4.31 11.58
N GLY A 300 7.45 -5.12 10.84
CA GLY A 300 7.09 -5.43 9.46
C GLY A 300 5.83 -6.29 9.33
N LEU A 301 5.17 -6.16 8.19
CA LEU A 301 3.98 -6.90 7.76
C LEU A 301 2.73 -6.60 8.59
N ASP A 302 2.04 -5.55 8.19
CA ASP A 302 0.73 -5.20 8.74
C ASP A 302 -0.43 -5.96 8.08
N ARG A 303 -0.18 -6.57 6.88
CA ARG A 303 -1.19 -7.31 6.12
C ARG A 303 -0.58 -8.55 5.47
N ILE A 304 -1.26 -9.70 5.58
CA ILE A 304 -0.93 -10.94 4.88
C ILE A 304 -2.19 -11.44 4.19
N LEU A 305 -2.19 -11.46 2.86
CA LEU A 305 -3.39 -11.66 2.06
C LEU A 305 -3.12 -12.61 0.88
N PRO A 306 -4.12 -13.35 0.36
CA PRO A 306 -3.97 -14.02 -0.92
C PRO A 306 -3.64 -13.04 -2.04
N ILE A 307 -2.94 -13.49 -3.09
CA ILE A 307 -2.75 -12.74 -4.35
C ILE A 307 -4.10 -12.27 -4.87
N GLY A 308 -4.16 -11.03 -5.40
CA GLY A 308 -5.36 -10.36 -5.88
C GLY A 308 -6.08 -9.52 -4.83
N LYS A 309 -5.54 -9.46 -3.62
CA LYS A 309 -6.13 -8.73 -2.48
C LYS A 309 -5.26 -7.59 -1.96
N ALA A 310 -4.13 -7.30 -2.63
CA ALA A 310 -3.23 -6.24 -2.19
C ALA A 310 -3.90 -4.85 -2.18
N LEU A 311 -4.75 -4.56 -3.16
CA LEU A 311 -5.41 -3.28 -3.32
C LEU A 311 -6.78 -3.19 -2.61
N ASP A 312 -7.25 -4.29 -2.00
CA ASP A 312 -8.51 -4.27 -1.25
C ASP A 312 -8.38 -3.35 -0.02
N PHE A 313 -9.30 -2.41 0.10
CA PHE A 313 -9.37 -1.54 1.28
C PHE A 313 -9.94 -2.30 2.49
N SER A 314 -9.39 -2.00 3.66
CA SER A 314 -9.82 -2.57 4.94
C SER A 314 -9.78 -1.48 6.00
N VAL A 315 -10.62 -1.58 7.03
CA VAL A 315 -10.57 -0.68 8.18
C VAL A 315 -9.28 -0.83 8.99
N ILE A 316 -8.53 -1.93 8.80
CA ILE A 316 -7.19 -2.11 9.35
C ILE A 316 -6.19 -1.78 8.23
N TRP A 317 -5.33 -0.77 8.47
CA TRP A 317 -4.33 -0.31 7.51
C TRP A 317 -3.07 0.16 8.24
N ASP A 318 -1.89 -0.27 7.77
CA ASP A 318 -0.59 0.00 8.41
C ASP A 318 -0.56 -0.28 9.91
N GLY A 319 -1.23 -1.35 10.34
CA GLY A 319 -1.34 -1.73 11.75
C GLY A 319 -2.30 -0.86 12.57
N TYR A 320 -2.99 0.10 11.96
CA TYR A 320 -4.02 0.90 12.63
C TYR A 320 -5.42 0.34 12.38
N ASP A 321 -6.23 0.23 13.43
CA ASP A 321 -7.68 0.16 13.30
C ASP A 321 -8.20 1.60 13.09
N LEU A 322 -8.63 1.92 11.87
CA LEU A 322 -9.05 3.27 11.51
C LEU A 322 -10.34 3.70 12.20
N ILE A 323 -11.25 2.75 12.53
CA ILE A 323 -12.44 3.08 13.30
C ILE A 323 -12.03 3.52 14.72
N GLU A 324 -11.14 2.78 15.36
CA GLU A 324 -10.62 3.13 16.68
C GLU A 324 -9.83 4.45 16.65
N ALA A 325 -9.05 4.67 15.59
CA ALA A 325 -8.26 5.90 15.41
C ALA A 325 -9.12 7.15 15.22
N PHE A 326 -10.26 7.02 14.51
CA PHE A 326 -11.20 8.12 14.24
C PHE A 326 -12.28 8.30 15.32
N THR A 327 -12.22 7.51 16.38
CA THR A 327 -13.17 7.60 17.51
C THR A 327 -12.46 7.76 18.83
N ARG A 328 -13.21 8.09 19.86
CA ARG A 328 -12.77 8.07 21.26
C ARG A 328 -13.68 7.17 22.09
N LYS A 329 -13.09 6.46 23.04
CA LYS A 329 -13.82 5.61 23.98
C LYS A 329 -14.26 6.46 25.18
N VAL A 330 -15.55 6.38 25.52
CA VAL A 330 -16.09 6.97 26.74
C VAL A 330 -16.51 5.83 27.66
N LEU A 331 -15.76 5.65 28.74
CA LEU A 331 -16.04 4.64 29.74
C LEU A 331 -17.34 4.98 30.47
N ILE A 332 -18.24 3.99 30.60
CA ILE A 332 -19.49 4.09 31.38
C ILE A 332 -19.39 3.04 32.46
N ARG A 333 -19.60 3.46 33.69
CA ARG A 333 -19.66 2.56 34.86
C ARG A 333 -21.02 2.65 35.52
#